data_ca0a8eb2362ce08e1ceedd38bd1d2871
#
_entry.id   ca0a8eb2362ce08e1ceedd38bd1d2871
#
_cell.length_a   1.000
_cell.length_b   1.000
_cell.length_c   1.000
_cell.angle_alpha   90.00
_cell.angle_beta   90.00
_cell.angle_gamma   90.00
#
_symmetry.space_group_name_H-M   'P 1'
#
loop_
_entity.id
_entity.type
_entity.pdbx_description
1 polymer ?
#
loop_
_entity_poly.entity_id
_entity_poly.type
_entity_poly.pdbx_seq_one_letter_code
_entity_poly.pdbx_strand_id
1 'polypeptide(L)'
;MSVPDNRNMVLFPEKVNDKYVRLERPFPVYGRGGGSRFDCWYGDSPDLRYWGNFSLLLGVEHVPYANDKIGPAAPPVKTPKGWLTTFHAVDIDTSRGKNGWEATWQKRYTAGIMLLDLDDPSKVVAMSKTPLIAPEAPYETDDGFRNDVIFPGGMILENTVVVKIY
;
A
#
# COMPACT_ATOMS: atom_id res chain seq x y z
N MET A 1 17.23 9.41 3.05
CA MET A 1 17.26 9.00 1.63
C MET A 1 17.19 7.50 1.60
N SER A 2 16.33 6.92 0.81
CA SER A 2 16.23 5.46 0.68
C SER A 2 17.09 4.98 -0.48
N VAL A 3 17.79 3.88 -0.27
CA VAL A 3 18.48 3.13 -1.32
C VAL A 3 17.96 1.70 -1.19
N PRO A 4 17.43 1.11 -2.22
CA PRO A 4 17.29 1.54 -3.61
C PRO A 4 16.19 2.58 -3.82
N ASP A 5 15.93 2.93 -5.07
CA ASP A 5 14.76 3.74 -5.43
C ASP A 5 13.51 3.17 -4.80
N ASN A 6 12.73 4.06 -4.21
CA ASN A 6 11.59 3.68 -3.40
C ASN A 6 10.41 4.64 -3.66
N ARG A 7 9.19 4.14 -3.53
CA ARG A 7 7.97 4.92 -3.70
C ARG A 7 6.97 4.62 -2.61
N ASN A 8 6.04 5.57 -2.46
CA ASN A 8 4.86 5.38 -1.62
C ASN A 8 5.23 5.07 -0.16
N MET A 9 6.17 5.81 0.38
CA MET A 9 6.50 5.71 1.80
C MET A 9 5.43 6.39 2.64
N VAL A 10 4.98 5.72 3.70
CA VAL A 10 4.11 6.28 4.71
C VAL A 10 4.74 6.09 6.10
N LEU A 11 4.70 7.13 6.89
CA LEU A 11 5.23 7.14 8.25
C LEU A 11 4.10 6.86 9.24
N PHE A 12 4.39 6.10 10.28
CA PHE A 12 3.48 5.94 11.40
C PHE A 12 3.36 7.25 12.18
N PRO A 13 2.16 7.59 12.71
CA PRO A 13 1.93 8.87 13.40
C PRO A 13 2.64 8.99 14.73
N GLU A 14 3.07 7.89 15.33
CA GLU A 14 3.83 7.84 16.57
C GLU A 14 4.91 6.74 16.51
N LYS A 15 5.83 6.78 17.44
CA LYS A 15 6.86 5.75 17.59
C LYS A 15 6.24 4.45 18.10
N VAL A 16 6.78 3.33 17.61
CA VAL A 16 6.50 1.99 18.13
C VAL A 16 7.81 1.44 18.70
N ASN A 17 7.80 1.05 19.98
CA ASN A 17 8.99 0.59 20.71
C ASN A 17 10.17 1.57 20.58
N ASP A 18 9.90 2.86 20.81
CA ASP A 18 10.85 3.99 20.74
C ASP A 18 11.46 4.24 19.35
N LYS A 19 10.96 3.58 18.31
CA LYS A 19 11.43 3.76 16.93
C LYS A 19 10.37 4.40 16.05
N TYR A 20 10.83 5.21 15.10
CA TYR A 20 10.01 5.63 13.97
C TYR A 20 9.82 4.45 13.02
N VAL A 21 8.61 4.24 12.56
CA VAL A 21 8.25 3.14 11.67
C VAL A 21 7.70 3.68 10.37
N ARG A 22 8.04 3.05 9.26
CA ARG A 22 7.46 3.35 7.95
C ARG A 22 7.11 2.09 7.20
N LEU A 23 6.13 2.21 6.32
CA LEU A 23 5.88 1.25 5.25
C LEU A 23 6.40 1.84 3.94
N GLU A 24 6.87 1.00 3.05
CA GLU A 24 7.46 1.42 1.80
C GLU A 24 7.30 0.37 0.70
N ARG A 25 7.52 0.80 -0.54
CA ARG A 25 7.56 -0.08 -1.70
C ARG A 25 8.84 0.18 -2.48
N PRO A 26 9.94 -0.50 -2.17
CA PRO A 26 11.18 -0.39 -2.92
C PRO A 26 11.01 -0.92 -4.34
N PHE A 27 11.79 -0.39 -5.27
CA PHE A 27 11.93 -0.98 -6.59
C PHE A 27 12.58 -2.35 -6.48
N PRO A 28 12.23 -3.32 -7.36
CA PRO A 28 12.59 -4.72 -7.19
C PRO A 28 14.07 -5.04 -7.47
N VAL A 29 14.98 -4.10 -7.19
CA VAL A 29 16.43 -4.34 -7.26
C VAL A 29 16.86 -5.43 -6.28
N TYR A 30 16.12 -5.56 -5.16
CA TYR A 30 16.28 -6.62 -4.16
C TYR A 30 15.11 -7.60 -4.19
N GLY A 31 14.45 -7.71 -5.33
CA GLY A 31 13.26 -8.51 -5.48
C GLY A 31 13.47 -9.99 -5.17
N ARG A 32 12.45 -10.59 -4.58
CA ARG A 32 12.41 -12.01 -4.33
C ARG A 32 12.31 -12.77 -5.67
N GLY A 33 13.27 -13.66 -5.93
CA GLY A 33 13.15 -14.65 -7.01
C GLY A 33 13.25 -14.09 -8.44
N GLY A 34 14.01 -13.03 -8.68
CA GLY A 34 14.35 -12.57 -10.03
C GLY A 34 13.19 -11.99 -10.85
N GLY A 35 12.06 -11.66 -10.20
CA GLY A 35 10.89 -11.04 -10.83
C GLY A 35 10.76 -9.55 -10.51
N SER A 36 9.98 -8.85 -11.31
CA SER A 36 9.66 -7.42 -11.15
C SER A 36 8.54 -7.18 -10.11
N ARG A 37 8.57 -7.87 -8.98
CA ARG A 37 7.53 -7.74 -7.95
C ARG A 37 7.74 -6.51 -7.11
N PHE A 38 6.69 -5.72 -6.97
CA PHE A 38 6.65 -4.55 -6.11
C PHE A 38 5.81 -4.87 -4.88
N ASP A 39 6.49 -5.23 -3.81
CA ASP A 39 5.90 -5.64 -2.54
C ASP A 39 5.88 -4.50 -1.52
N CYS A 40 5.05 -4.64 -0.49
CA CYS A 40 5.03 -3.73 0.65
C CYS A 40 6.04 -4.19 1.71
N TRP A 41 6.89 -3.28 2.15
CA TRP A 41 7.96 -3.51 3.11
C TRP A 41 7.79 -2.65 4.35
N TYR A 42 8.35 -3.13 5.43
CA TYR A 42 8.50 -2.46 6.71
C TYR A 42 9.93 -1.98 6.90
N GLY A 43 10.12 -0.87 7.59
CA GLY A 43 11.43 -0.43 8.05
C GLY A 43 11.31 0.44 9.30
N ASP A 44 12.33 0.45 10.15
CA ASP A 44 12.37 1.30 11.32
C ASP A 44 13.60 2.22 11.36
N SER A 45 13.53 3.24 12.23
CA SER A 45 14.59 4.23 12.42
C SER A 45 14.62 4.74 13.86
N PRO A 46 15.80 4.90 14.47
CA PRO A 46 15.90 5.54 15.77
C PRO A 46 15.76 7.07 15.71
N ASP A 47 16.04 7.71 14.56
CA ASP A 47 16.28 9.15 14.47
C ASP A 47 15.73 9.81 13.19
N LEU A 48 14.97 9.11 12.36
CA LEU A 48 14.48 9.53 11.03
C LEU A 48 15.57 9.74 9.97
N ARG A 49 16.83 9.56 10.30
CA ARG A 49 17.97 9.70 9.38
C ARG A 49 18.49 8.35 8.93
N TYR A 50 18.74 7.49 9.91
CA TYR A 50 19.16 6.13 9.66
C TYR A 50 17.96 5.19 9.64
N TRP A 51 17.73 4.51 8.52
CA TRP A 51 16.67 3.53 8.33
C TRP A 51 17.27 2.15 8.13
N GLY A 52 16.73 1.17 8.86
CA GLY A 52 17.21 -0.22 8.82
C GLY A 52 16.10 -1.21 9.18
N ASN A 53 16.52 -2.43 9.54
CA ASN A 53 15.62 -3.53 9.91
C ASN A 53 14.49 -3.75 8.90
N PHE A 54 14.85 -3.66 7.62
CA PHE A 54 13.89 -3.85 6.55
C PHE A 54 13.42 -5.30 6.49
N SER A 55 12.11 -5.48 6.43
CA SER A 55 11.48 -6.78 6.26
C SER A 55 10.33 -6.71 5.28
N LEU A 56 10.09 -7.82 4.56
CA LEU A 56 8.89 -7.96 3.75
C LEU A 56 7.67 -7.98 4.65
N LEU A 57 6.76 -7.03 4.45
CA LEU A 57 5.50 -6.97 5.18
C LEU A 57 4.41 -7.78 4.49
N LEU A 58 4.22 -7.52 3.19
CA LEU A 58 3.18 -8.17 2.39
C LEU A 58 3.68 -8.36 0.96
N GLY A 59 3.67 -9.58 0.48
CA GLY A 59 3.97 -9.91 -0.91
C GLY A 59 2.72 -9.82 -1.78
N VAL A 60 2.88 -9.37 -3.03
CA VAL A 60 1.78 -9.24 -3.99
C VAL A 60 1.02 -10.56 -4.20
N GLU A 61 1.70 -11.70 -4.10
CA GLU A 61 1.09 -13.04 -4.25
C GLU A 61 0.07 -13.40 -3.17
N HIS A 62 0.06 -12.68 -2.06
CA HIS A 62 -0.90 -12.88 -0.96
C HIS A 62 -2.16 -12.04 -1.11
N VAL A 63 -2.22 -11.15 -2.10
CA VAL A 63 -3.36 -10.28 -2.38
C VAL A 63 -4.16 -10.82 -3.55
N PRO A 64 -5.35 -11.42 -3.36
CA PRO A 64 -6.09 -12.13 -4.40
C PRO A 64 -6.51 -11.29 -5.61
N TYR A 65 -6.52 -9.96 -5.44
CA TYR A 65 -6.92 -8.98 -6.46
C TYR A 65 -5.74 -8.12 -6.97
N ALA A 66 -4.51 -8.64 -6.85
CA ALA A 66 -3.30 -8.00 -7.38
C ALA A 66 -2.41 -9.04 -8.07
N ASN A 67 -1.76 -8.64 -9.16
CA ASN A 67 -0.78 -9.48 -9.84
C ASN A 67 0.46 -8.70 -10.33
N ASP A 68 0.44 -7.37 -10.22
CA ASP A 68 1.54 -6.50 -10.66
C ASP A 68 2.31 -5.94 -9.45
N LYS A 69 1.61 -5.23 -8.58
CA LYS A 69 2.23 -4.55 -7.43
C LYS A 69 1.24 -4.23 -6.33
N ILE A 70 1.79 -4.07 -5.14
CA ILE A 70 1.12 -3.49 -3.98
C ILE A 70 2.04 -2.48 -3.32
N GLY A 71 1.48 -1.59 -2.53
CA GLY A 71 2.29 -0.66 -1.73
C GLY A 71 1.42 0.13 -0.76
N PRO A 72 2.02 0.74 0.26
CA PRO A 72 1.27 1.52 1.24
C PRO A 72 0.57 2.69 0.57
N ALA A 73 -0.59 3.06 1.10
CA ALA A 73 -1.38 4.17 0.60
C ALA A 73 -1.55 5.25 1.68
N ALA A 74 -2.44 5.09 2.65
CA ALA A 74 -2.59 6.05 3.74
C ALA A 74 -1.68 5.71 4.94
N PRO A 75 -1.15 6.71 5.66
CA PRO A 75 -0.52 6.49 6.95
C PRO A 75 -1.41 5.69 7.89
N PRO A 76 -0.85 4.74 8.67
CA PRO A 76 -1.65 3.92 9.58
C PRO A 76 -2.34 4.75 10.67
N VAL A 77 -3.52 4.31 11.08
CA VAL A 77 -4.22 4.83 12.26
C VAL A 77 -4.20 3.77 13.37
N LYS A 78 -3.92 4.20 14.60
CA LYS A 78 -3.90 3.32 15.76
C LYS A 78 -5.31 2.99 16.21
N THR A 79 -5.58 1.71 16.36
CA THR A 79 -6.83 1.21 16.91
C THR A 79 -6.56 0.29 18.09
N PRO A 80 -7.55 -0.04 18.95
CA PRO A 80 -7.35 -1.02 20.01
C PRO A 80 -6.98 -2.42 19.55
N LYS A 81 -7.16 -2.72 18.26
CA LYS A 81 -6.90 -4.05 17.67
C LYS A 81 -5.60 -4.11 16.87
N GLY A 82 -4.92 -2.98 16.65
CA GLY A 82 -3.72 -2.89 15.83
C GLY A 82 -3.66 -1.61 15.01
N TRP A 83 -2.66 -1.51 14.15
CA TRP A 83 -2.48 -0.41 13.21
C TRP A 83 -3.26 -0.69 11.94
N LEU A 84 -4.32 0.07 11.71
CA LEU A 84 -5.13 -0.05 10.51
C LEU A 84 -4.56 0.84 9.42
N THR A 85 -4.32 0.29 8.23
CA THR A 85 -3.81 1.05 7.08
C THR A 85 -4.41 0.55 5.78
N THR A 86 -4.47 1.42 4.79
CA THR A 86 -4.81 1.05 3.41
C THR A 86 -3.56 0.80 2.60
N PHE A 87 -3.70 0.00 1.56
CA PHE A 87 -2.68 -0.20 0.54
C PHE A 87 -3.33 -0.15 -0.85
N HIS A 88 -2.58 0.29 -1.85
CA HIS A 88 -3.00 0.14 -3.23
C HIS A 88 -2.61 -1.24 -3.73
N ALA A 89 -3.52 -1.85 -4.47
CA ALA A 89 -3.33 -3.13 -5.13
C ALA A 89 -3.52 -2.95 -6.64
N VAL A 90 -2.62 -3.47 -7.42
CA VAL A 90 -2.62 -3.27 -8.88
C VAL A 90 -2.65 -4.59 -9.57
N ASP A 91 -3.63 -4.75 -10.45
CA ASP A 91 -3.71 -5.85 -11.38
C ASP A 91 -3.51 -5.38 -12.82
N ILE A 92 -2.90 -6.24 -13.62
CA ILE A 92 -2.79 -6.13 -15.06
C ILE A 92 -3.70 -7.19 -15.68
N ASP A 93 -4.56 -6.75 -16.61
CA ASP A 93 -5.36 -7.63 -17.44
C ASP A 93 -5.20 -7.19 -18.89
N THR A 94 -4.57 -8.03 -19.69
CA THR A 94 -4.29 -7.77 -21.10
C THR A 94 -5.54 -7.71 -21.98
N SER A 95 -6.67 -8.21 -21.48
CA SER A 95 -7.96 -8.09 -22.16
C SER A 95 -8.61 -6.71 -22.00
N ARG A 96 -8.17 -5.90 -21.03
CA ARG A 96 -8.61 -4.52 -20.93
C ARG A 96 -8.07 -3.72 -22.10
N GLY A 97 -8.90 -2.88 -22.65
CA GLY A 97 -8.54 -1.96 -23.71
C GLY A 97 -7.58 -0.87 -23.24
N LYS A 98 -7.43 0.17 -24.05
CA LYS A 98 -6.71 1.38 -23.66
C LYS A 98 -7.29 1.95 -22.38
N ASN A 99 -6.38 2.34 -21.50
CA ASN A 99 -6.74 2.99 -20.25
C ASN A 99 -6.00 4.33 -20.15
N GLY A 100 -6.74 5.41 -20.16
CA GLY A 100 -6.18 6.76 -20.19
C GLY A 100 -5.45 7.07 -21.51
N TRP A 101 -4.41 7.89 -21.43
CA TRP A 101 -3.62 8.33 -22.58
C TRP A 101 -2.54 7.33 -23.03
N GLU A 102 -2.18 6.37 -22.19
CA GLU A 102 -1.21 5.33 -22.55
C GLU A 102 -1.86 4.24 -23.39
N ALA A 103 -1.32 4.01 -24.57
CA ALA A 103 -1.83 3.00 -25.50
C ALA A 103 -1.78 1.56 -24.96
N THR A 104 -0.90 1.31 -23.99
CA THR A 104 -0.65 -0.01 -23.39
C THR A 104 -1.04 -0.10 -21.92
N TRP A 105 -1.73 0.91 -21.38
CA TRP A 105 -2.16 0.92 -19.98
C TRP A 105 -3.32 -0.05 -19.76
N GLN A 106 -3.05 -1.16 -19.13
CA GLN A 106 -4.01 -2.22 -18.84
C GLN A 106 -4.10 -2.50 -17.34
N LYS A 107 -3.73 -1.53 -16.54
CA LYS A 107 -3.67 -1.63 -15.07
C LYS A 107 -4.93 -1.07 -14.45
N ARG A 108 -5.37 -1.74 -13.39
CA ARG A 108 -6.38 -1.21 -12.47
C ARG A 108 -5.78 -1.10 -11.08
N TYR A 109 -6.00 0.04 -10.44
CA TYR A 109 -5.61 0.31 -9.07
C TYR A 109 -6.83 0.27 -8.18
N THR A 110 -6.78 -0.59 -7.18
CA THR A 110 -7.80 -0.70 -6.15
C THR A 110 -7.20 -0.43 -4.78
N ALA A 111 -8.03 -0.12 -3.81
CA ALA A 111 -7.62 0.01 -2.43
C ALA A 111 -7.95 -1.26 -1.64
N GLY A 112 -6.96 -1.80 -0.94
CA GLY A 112 -7.13 -2.80 0.09
C GLY A 112 -6.96 -2.19 1.49
N ILE A 113 -7.32 -2.95 2.51
CA ILE A 113 -7.14 -2.58 3.91
C ILE A 113 -6.47 -3.73 4.66
N MET A 114 -5.53 -3.39 5.54
CA MET A 114 -4.85 -4.37 6.39
C MET A 114 -4.72 -3.85 7.81
N LEU A 115 -4.67 -4.78 8.75
CA LEU A 115 -4.41 -4.55 10.16
C LEU A 115 -3.05 -5.13 10.50
N LEU A 116 -2.19 -4.32 11.08
CA LEU A 116 -0.87 -4.74 11.56
C LEU A 116 -0.91 -4.92 13.07
N ASP A 117 -0.05 -5.78 13.58
CA ASP A 117 0.09 -5.99 15.02
C ASP A 117 0.45 -4.68 15.74
N LEU A 118 -0.08 -4.51 16.94
CA LEU A 118 0.06 -3.26 17.69
C LEU A 118 1.49 -3.06 18.19
N ASP A 119 2.12 -4.12 18.66
CA ASP A 119 3.45 -4.11 19.27
C ASP A 119 4.55 -4.42 18.25
N ASP A 120 4.21 -5.19 17.21
CA ASP A 120 5.12 -5.55 16.12
C ASP A 120 4.49 -5.30 14.74
N PRO A 121 4.46 -4.06 14.27
CA PRO A 121 3.80 -3.71 13.02
C PRO A 121 4.51 -4.27 11.75
N SER A 122 5.57 -5.04 11.90
CA SER A 122 6.10 -5.86 10.81
C SER A 122 5.25 -7.11 10.51
N LYS A 123 4.17 -7.33 11.29
CA LYS A 123 3.26 -8.47 11.13
C LYS A 123 1.87 -8.02 10.68
N VAL A 124 1.39 -8.63 9.60
CA VAL A 124 0.00 -8.49 9.14
C VAL A 124 -0.88 -9.45 9.94
N VAL A 125 -1.82 -8.91 10.72
CA VAL A 125 -2.77 -9.67 11.53
C VAL A 125 -4.00 -10.06 10.71
N ALA A 126 -4.46 -9.13 9.86
CA ALA A 126 -5.62 -9.33 8.99
C ALA A 126 -5.51 -8.48 7.73
N MET A 127 -6.16 -8.92 6.66
CA MET A 127 -6.22 -8.21 5.40
C MET A 127 -7.54 -8.51 4.69
N SER A 128 -8.06 -7.54 3.93
CA SER A 128 -9.22 -7.73 3.09
C SER A 128 -8.94 -8.73 1.96
N LYS A 129 -9.87 -9.67 1.73
CA LYS A 129 -9.79 -10.66 0.65
C LYS A 129 -10.31 -10.14 -0.69
N THR A 130 -11.01 -9.03 -0.65
CA THR A 130 -11.52 -8.29 -1.82
C THR A 130 -11.12 -6.82 -1.69
N PRO A 131 -11.10 -6.05 -2.78
CA PRO A 131 -10.89 -4.61 -2.69
C PRO A 131 -11.88 -3.96 -1.71
N LEU A 132 -11.39 -3.02 -0.90
CA LEU A 132 -12.23 -2.15 -0.09
C LEU A 132 -12.92 -1.12 -0.98
N ILE A 133 -12.18 -0.57 -1.94
CA ILE A 133 -12.68 0.39 -2.93
C ILE A 133 -12.06 0.02 -4.28
N ALA A 134 -12.89 0.02 -5.31
CA ALA A 134 -12.48 -0.17 -6.70
C ALA A 134 -13.05 0.97 -7.57
N PRO A 135 -12.42 1.31 -8.70
CA PRO A 135 -12.95 2.30 -9.63
C PRO A 135 -14.32 1.89 -10.18
N GLU A 136 -15.32 2.74 -10.05
CA GLU A 136 -16.68 2.47 -10.51
C GLU A 136 -17.35 3.70 -11.16
N ALA A 137 -17.00 4.92 -10.70
CA ALA A 137 -17.60 6.13 -11.22
C ALA A 137 -17.00 6.50 -12.60
N PRO A 138 -17.77 7.15 -13.50
CA PRO A 138 -17.29 7.53 -14.82
C PRO A 138 -16.00 8.36 -14.80
N TYR A 139 -15.85 9.26 -13.82
CA TYR A 139 -14.62 10.05 -13.67
C TYR A 139 -13.42 9.23 -13.21
N GLU A 140 -13.61 8.00 -12.75
CA GLU A 140 -12.56 7.06 -12.36
C GLU A 140 -12.23 6.07 -13.48
N THR A 141 -13.21 5.77 -14.34
CA THR A 141 -13.10 4.72 -15.36
C THR A 141 -12.91 5.26 -16.79
N ASP A 142 -13.50 6.42 -17.13
CA ASP A 142 -13.57 6.87 -18.53
C ASP A 142 -12.99 8.26 -18.78
N ASP A 143 -13.15 9.20 -17.84
CA ASP A 143 -12.84 10.62 -18.05
C ASP A 143 -11.57 11.11 -17.36
N GLY A 144 -10.83 10.21 -16.69
CA GLY A 144 -9.64 10.55 -15.93
C GLY A 144 -8.39 10.70 -16.79
N PHE A 145 -7.37 11.41 -16.26
CA PHE A 145 -6.02 11.41 -16.82
C PHE A 145 -5.43 9.99 -16.89
N ARG A 146 -5.72 9.18 -15.87
CA ARG A 146 -5.51 7.73 -15.85
C ARG A 146 -6.79 7.08 -15.37
N ASN A 147 -7.36 6.24 -16.20
CA ASN A 147 -8.57 5.51 -15.87
C ASN A 147 -8.27 4.30 -14.98
N ASP A 148 -9.29 3.79 -14.32
CA ASP A 148 -9.23 2.64 -13.43
C ASP A 148 -8.22 2.81 -12.27
N VAL A 149 -8.19 3.99 -11.65
CA VAL A 149 -7.27 4.29 -10.54
C VAL A 149 -7.99 4.81 -9.31
N ILE A 150 -7.91 4.05 -8.21
CA ILE A 150 -8.18 4.49 -6.85
C ILE A 150 -6.88 4.49 -6.06
N PHE A 151 -6.57 5.61 -5.41
CA PHE A 151 -5.32 5.75 -4.65
C PHE A 151 -5.56 6.52 -3.34
N PRO A 152 -5.91 5.85 -2.23
CA PRO A 152 -6.11 6.52 -0.95
C PRO A 152 -4.83 7.20 -0.46
N GLY A 153 -4.93 8.46 -0.08
CA GLY A 153 -3.82 9.27 0.40
C GLY A 153 -3.83 9.55 1.90
N GLY A 154 -4.96 9.31 2.57
CA GLY A 154 -5.11 9.59 3.99
C GLY A 154 -6.23 8.83 4.67
N MET A 155 -6.11 8.66 5.98
CA MET A 155 -7.13 8.10 6.85
C MET A 155 -7.26 8.88 8.14
N ILE A 156 -8.49 9.03 8.64
CA ILE A 156 -8.78 9.62 9.94
C ILE A 156 -9.70 8.68 10.71
N LEU A 157 -9.33 8.35 11.93
CA LEU A 157 -10.17 7.61 12.87
C LEU A 157 -10.99 8.60 13.70
N GLU A 158 -12.30 8.61 13.50
CA GLU A 158 -13.24 9.40 14.29
C GLU A 158 -13.91 8.54 15.37
N ASN A 159 -13.93 9.04 16.61
CA ASN A 159 -14.65 8.42 17.73
C ASN A 159 -14.37 6.93 17.92
N THR A 160 -13.17 6.46 17.61
CA THR A 160 -12.71 5.07 17.73
C THR A 160 -13.47 4.03 16.90
N VAL A 161 -14.44 4.43 16.10
CA VAL A 161 -15.36 3.52 15.38
C VAL A 161 -15.43 3.80 13.88
N VAL A 162 -15.32 5.06 13.46
CA VAL A 162 -15.47 5.46 12.06
C VAL A 162 -14.12 5.81 11.47
N VAL A 163 -13.77 5.18 10.37
CA VAL A 163 -12.58 5.53 9.58
C VAL A 163 -13.02 6.24 8.31
N LYS A 164 -12.59 7.49 8.15
CA LYS A 164 -12.71 8.21 6.88
C LYS A 164 -11.46 8.00 6.06
N ILE A 165 -11.64 7.74 4.76
CA ILE A 165 -10.57 7.52 3.78
C ILE A 165 -10.66 8.63 2.73
N TYR A 166 -9.50 9.19 2.36
CA TYR A 166 -9.37 10.29 1.40
C TYR A 166 -8.41 9.92 0.28
#